data_9653008458d6a92435b9c4e8de7fd00e
#
_entry.id   9653008458d6a92435b9c4e8de7fd00e
#
_cell.length_a   1.000
_cell.length_b   1.000
_cell.length_c   1.000
_cell.angle_alpha   90.00
_cell.angle_beta   90.00
_cell.angle_gamma   90.00
#
_symmetry.space_group_name_H-M   'P 1'
#
loop_
_entity.id
_entity.type
_entity.pdbx_description
1 polymer ?
#
loop_
_entity_poly.entity_id
_entity_poly.type
_entity_poly.pdbx_seq_one_letter_code
_entity_poly.pdbx_strand_id
1 'polypeptide(L)'
;MDKVISFIQPSRNNLKYLKWSYNSIRKNLGYRHEICWADDFSDDGTWEWMNKIIKKDPNVKIHRNEGPTRLGHTILYDTLVDMATNDIVMIYHADMYACPNLDIEILKHLEPGKVVSATRIEPPLHPDGPEKILHDFGIEPEEFKENELLKFVDDIQTGRDGILYGPLALNQETSEGIFAPWAIYKEDFLAIGGHDPLYAPQSKEDSDIFNRFVLNGYELIQTWKGLVYHMTCRGSRFADGAQRNPDGQVFMKNRETDEWLKQNVRSTRNFIRKWGHMVKHDEMMMPIIPPKYNVGFVVKNCGLDQLRALEPWCSDIYGDWVGHKGFHVNKYIEEEQPNTDFSLSKKIHTQHSEPINDVVVYIDCSKLNNNNFQMLTQLSEILEEQGEIGEFELDEFTVNVKDLDTYEKTLIICKTK
;
A
#
# COMPACT_ATOMS: atom_id res chain seq x y z
N MET A 1 13.86 -0.68 -30.36
CA MET A 1 13.84 -1.97 -29.64
C MET A 1 12.44 -2.14 -29.06
N ASP A 2 11.87 -3.35 -29.16
CA ASP A 2 10.58 -3.61 -28.53
C ASP A 2 10.74 -3.45 -27.01
N LYS A 3 9.89 -2.63 -26.39
CA LYS A 3 9.88 -2.48 -24.93
C LYS A 3 9.51 -3.83 -24.29
N VAL A 4 10.25 -4.24 -23.28
CA VAL A 4 10.03 -5.49 -22.52
C VAL A 4 9.90 -5.18 -21.04
N ILE A 5 9.09 -5.96 -20.35
CA ILE A 5 8.75 -5.76 -18.92
C ILE A 5 9.44 -6.84 -18.08
N SER A 6 9.95 -6.46 -16.92
CA SER A 6 10.28 -7.39 -15.84
C SER A 6 9.12 -7.43 -14.84
N PHE A 7 8.44 -8.58 -14.76
CA PHE A 7 7.38 -8.84 -13.77
C PHE A 7 8.01 -9.11 -12.41
N ILE A 8 7.69 -8.30 -11.42
CA ILE A 8 8.25 -8.32 -10.07
C ILE A 8 7.25 -8.98 -9.14
N GLN A 9 7.51 -10.23 -8.73
CA GLN A 9 6.50 -11.09 -8.15
C GLN A 9 7.03 -11.88 -6.94
N PRO A 10 6.99 -11.33 -5.72
CA PRO A 10 7.27 -12.07 -4.50
C PRO A 10 6.15 -13.08 -4.19
N SER A 11 6.51 -14.18 -3.55
CA SER A 11 5.57 -15.25 -3.19
C SER A 11 5.94 -15.87 -1.85
N ARG A 12 4.93 -16.27 -1.08
CA ARG A 12 5.09 -17.07 0.13
C ARG A 12 3.90 -18.03 0.28
N ASN A 13 4.20 -19.35 0.28
CA ASN A 13 3.19 -20.40 0.44
C ASN A 13 2.01 -20.25 -0.54
N ASN A 14 2.30 -19.90 -1.78
CA ASN A 14 1.34 -19.59 -2.82
C ASN A 14 1.59 -20.38 -4.12
N LEU A 15 2.18 -21.56 -4.02
CA LEU A 15 2.66 -22.33 -5.18
C LEU A 15 1.62 -22.52 -6.27
N LYS A 16 0.36 -22.86 -5.91
CA LYS A 16 -0.68 -23.09 -6.93
C LYS A 16 -1.04 -21.83 -7.71
N TYR A 17 -1.12 -20.69 -7.02
CA TYR A 17 -1.40 -19.39 -7.66
C TYR A 17 -0.21 -18.91 -8.49
N LEU A 18 1.01 -19.05 -7.97
CA LEU A 18 2.21 -18.69 -8.70
C LEU A 18 2.35 -19.49 -10.02
N LYS A 19 2.03 -20.78 -10.02
CA LYS A 19 1.98 -21.61 -11.24
C LYS A 19 0.93 -21.11 -12.23
N TRP A 20 -0.24 -20.78 -11.74
CA TRP A 20 -1.34 -20.27 -12.54
C TRP A 20 -0.98 -18.91 -13.16
N SER A 21 -0.41 -17.99 -12.37
CA SER A 21 0.10 -16.70 -12.82
C SER A 21 1.20 -16.85 -13.87
N TYR A 22 2.21 -17.68 -13.63
CA TYR A 22 3.29 -17.95 -14.59
C TYR A 22 2.76 -18.46 -15.92
N ASN A 23 1.87 -19.42 -15.89
CA ASN A 23 1.30 -20.00 -17.10
C ASN A 23 0.52 -18.95 -17.92
N SER A 24 -0.19 -18.03 -17.25
CA SER A 24 -0.91 -16.95 -17.91
C SER A 24 0.04 -15.96 -18.62
N ILE A 25 1.11 -15.53 -17.93
CA ILE A 25 2.10 -14.64 -18.51
C ILE A 25 2.74 -15.28 -19.76
N ARG A 26 3.16 -16.55 -19.68
CA ARG A 26 3.82 -17.24 -20.79
C ARG A 26 2.86 -17.55 -21.95
N LYS A 27 1.60 -17.86 -21.63
CA LYS A 27 0.55 -18.15 -22.64
C LYS A 27 0.11 -16.89 -23.38
N ASN A 28 -0.15 -15.80 -22.66
CA ASN A 28 -0.85 -14.64 -23.20
C ASN A 28 0.09 -13.51 -23.63
N LEU A 29 1.29 -13.40 -23.02
CA LEU A 29 2.26 -12.32 -23.29
C LEU A 29 3.57 -12.83 -23.91
N GLY A 30 3.79 -14.16 -23.90
CA GLY A 30 4.95 -14.81 -24.48
C GLY A 30 6.20 -14.81 -23.58
N TYR A 31 7.29 -15.32 -24.15
CA TYR A 31 8.56 -15.55 -23.44
C TYR A 31 9.53 -14.37 -23.48
N ARG A 32 9.20 -13.27 -24.15
CA ARG A 32 10.06 -12.09 -24.26
C ARG A 32 10.25 -11.34 -22.93
N HIS A 33 9.23 -11.39 -22.06
CA HIS A 33 9.26 -10.69 -20.77
C HIS A 33 10.08 -11.47 -19.73
N GLU A 34 10.79 -10.72 -18.90
CA GLU A 34 11.46 -11.27 -17.73
C GLU A 34 10.47 -11.46 -16.59
N ILE A 35 10.64 -12.51 -15.79
CA ILE A 35 9.91 -12.69 -14.55
C ILE A 35 10.94 -12.81 -13.42
N CYS A 36 10.84 -11.95 -12.43
CA CYS A 36 11.66 -11.96 -11.23
C CYS A 36 10.82 -12.46 -10.04
N TRP A 37 11.15 -13.62 -9.51
CA TRP A 37 10.48 -14.20 -8.35
C TRP A 37 11.33 -14.13 -7.10
N ALA A 38 10.65 -13.88 -5.95
CA ALA A 38 11.23 -14.12 -4.63
C ALA A 38 10.39 -15.12 -3.86
N ASP A 39 11.07 -16.10 -3.26
CA ASP A 39 10.48 -17.01 -2.27
C ASP A 39 10.77 -16.49 -0.86
N ASP A 40 9.72 -16.08 -0.14
CA ASP A 40 9.83 -15.57 1.23
C ASP A 40 9.70 -16.68 2.26
N PHE A 41 10.66 -17.62 2.26
CA PHE A 41 10.73 -18.74 3.20
C PHE A 41 9.48 -19.63 3.17
N SER A 42 9.12 -20.14 1.96
CA SER A 42 8.01 -21.08 1.79
C SER A 42 8.37 -22.51 2.17
N ASP A 43 7.35 -23.28 2.59
CA ASP A 43 7.41 -24.70 2.92
C ASP A 43 6.45 -25.58 2.08
N ASP A 44 5.78 -24.98 1.07
CA ASP A 44 4.80 -25.63 0.18
C ASP A 44 5.40 -26.18 -1.14
N GLY A 45 6.74 -26.15 -1.29
CA GLY A 45 7.44 -26.55 -2.51
C GLY A 45 7.60 -25.45 -3.56
N THR A 46 7.32 -24.18 -3.21
CA THR A 46 7.49 -23.02 -4.10
C THR A 46 8.93 -22.92 -4.61
N TRP A 47 9.92 -22.99 -3.71
CA TRP A 47 11.33 -22.88 -4.08
C TRP A 47 11.81 -23.99 -5.02
N GLU A 48 11.43 -25.23 -4.75
CA GLU A 48 11.78 -26.38 -5.58
C GLU A 48 11.17 -26.26 -6.98
N TRP A 49 9.97 -25.72 -7.08
CA TRP A 49 9.32 -25.47 -8.36
C TRP A 49 10.00 -24.32 -9.12
N MET A 50 10.30 -23.20 -8.48
CA MET A 50 11.05 -22.10 -9.09
C MET A 50 12.38 -22.59 -9.69
N ASN A 51 13.13 -23.42 -8.95
CA ASN A 51 14.38 -24.04 -9.41
C ASN A 51 14.22 -24.99 -10.62
N LYS A 52 13.03 -25.57 -10.82
CA LYS A 52 12.73 -26.36 -12.03
C LYS A 52 12.44 -25.45 -13.23
N ILE A 53 11.79 -24.32 -12.99
CA ILE A 53 11.42 -23.40 -14.06
C ILE A 53 12.64 -22.68 -14.63
N ILE A 54 13.57 -22.19 -13.84
CA ILE A 54 14.76 -21.48 -14.34
C ILE A 54 15.66 -22.35 -15.25
N LYS A 55 15.55 -23.68 -15.14
CA LYS A 55 16.25 -24.61 -16.04
C LYS A 55 15.61 -24.71 -17.43
N LYS A 56 14.37 -24.27 -17.59
CA LYS A 56 13.57 -24.38 -18.82
C LYS A 56 13.26 -23.02 -19.43
N ASP A 57 13.22 -21.99 -18.61
CA ASP A 57 12.88 -20.64 -18.99
C ASP A 57 14.02 -19.69 -18.59
N PRO A 58 14.88 -19.29 -19.56
CA PRO A 58 16.03 -18.44 -19.28
C PRO A 58 15.65 -17.00 -18.90
N ASN A 59 14.41 -16.60 -19.13
CA ASN A 59 13.89 -15.27 -18.79
C ASN A 59 13.20 -15.26 -17.41
N VAL A 60 13.51 -16.22 -16.55
CA VAL A 60 13.09 -16.25 -15.15
C VAL A 60 14.30 -16.10 -14.24
N LYS A 61 14.21 -15.21 -13.29
CA LYS A 61 15.19 -15.02 -12.20
C LYS A 61 14.55 -15.34 -10.87
N ILE A 62 15.31 -15.87 -9.94
CA ILE A 62 14.80 -16.22 -8.61
C ILE A 62 15.70 -15.71 -7.51
N HIS A 63 15.08 -15.30 -6.41
CA HIS A 63 15.73 -14.96 -5.15
C HIS A 63 15.08 -15.77 -4.03
N ARG A 64 15.81 -16.06 -2.95
CA ARG A 64 15.27 -16.72 -1.77
C ARG A 64 15.61 -15.96 -0.51
N ASN A 65 14.61 -15.73 0.31
CA ASN A 65 14.80 -15.46 1.73
C ASN A 65 15.00 -16.80 2.46
N GLU A 66 16.16 -17.03 3.02
CA GLU A 66 16.48 -18.29 3.73
C GLU A 66 15.78 -18.38 5.10
N GLY A 67 15.13 -17.30 5.56
CA GLY A 67 14.43 -17.28 6.84
C GLY A 67 15.36 -17.27 8.05
N PRO A 68 14.84 -17.54 9.26
CA PRO A 68 13.44 -17.87 9.57
C PRO A 68 12.50 -16.66 9.59
N THR A 69 13.03 -15.42 9.50
CA THR A 69 12.24 -14.20 9.54
C THR A 69 11.65 -13.89 8.16
N ARG A 70 10.36 -13.63 8.10
CA ARG A 70 9.67 -13.15 6.92
C ARG A 70 10.14 -11.73 6.58
N LEU A 71 10.55 -11.49 5.32
CA LEU A 71 10.89 -10.16 4.79
C LEU A 71 9.65 -9.41 4.30
N GLY A 72 8.70 -10.14 3.70
CA GLY A 72 7.48 -9.60 3.11
C GLY A 72 7.70 -8.94 1.76
N HIS A 73 6.60 -8.61 1.12
CA HIS A 73 6.65 -8.07 -0.23
C HIS A 73 7.23 -6.66 -0.29
N THR A 74 7.10 -5.83 0.74
CA THR A 74 7.73 -4.49 0.82
C THR A 74 9.24 -4.54 0.51
N ILE A 75 9.97 -5.45 1.15
CA ILE A 75 11.42 -5.62 0.91
C ILE A 75 11.70 -6.38 -0.38
N LEU A 76 10.89 -7.39 -0.66
CA LEU A 76 11.17 -8.29 -1.78
C LEU A 76 10.84 -7.66 -3.14
N TYR A 77 9.89 -6.74 -3.24
CA TYR A 77 9.70 -5.96 -4.46
C TYR A 77 10.98 -5.21 -4.84
N ASP A 78 11.57 -4.48 -3.90
CA ASP A 78 12.80 -3.72 -4.14
C ASP A 78 13.98 -4.62 -4.51
N THR A 79 14.14 -5.74 -3.79
CA THR A 79 15.17 -6.76 -4.10
C THR A 79 15.02 -7.28 -5.53
N LEU A 80 13.78 -7.53 -5.97
CA LEU A 80 13.52 -8.03 -7.32
C LEU A 80 13.67 -6.94 -8.39
N VAL A 81 13.31 -5.69 -8.08
CA VAL A 81 13.58 -4.56 -8.98
C VAL A 81 15.08 -4.40 -9.21
N ASP A 82 15.90 -4.50 -8.15
CA ASP A 82 17.36 -4.46 -8.29
C ASP A 82 17.88 -5.56 -9.21
N MET A 83 17.33 -6.79 -9.13
CA MET A 83 17.69 -7.94 -9.96
C MET A 83 17.21 -7.85 -11.41
N ALA A 84 16.15 -7.12 -11.67
CA ALA A 84 15.54 -6.96 -12.99
C ALA A 84 16.55 -6.36 -14.00
N THR A 85 16.55 -6.88 -15.23
CA THR A 85 17.47 -6.40 -16.27
C THR A 85 16.85 -5.48 -17.29
N ASN A 86 15.52 -5.43 -17.36
CA ASN A 86 14.83 -4.52 -18.28
C ASN A 86 14.62 -3.14 -17.66
N ASP A 87 14.48 -2.15 -18.51
CA ASP A 87 14.24 -0.75 -18.12
C ASP A 87 12.85 -0.51 -17.55
N ILE A 88 11.92 -1.46 -17.74
CA ILE A 88 10.54 -1.37 -17.27
C ILE A 88 10.28 -2.51 -16.29
N VAL A 89 9.79 -2.15 -15.11
CA VAL A 89 9.37 -3.10 -14.08
C VAL A 89 7.87 -3.01 -13.86
N MET A 90 7.24 -4.12 -13.52
CA MET A 90 5.81 -4.21 -13.20
C MET A 90 5.64 -4.92 -11.85
N ILE A 91 5.16 -4.20 -10.85
CA ILE A 91 4.78 -4.78 -9.56
C ILE A 91 3.55 -5.65 -9.79
N TYR A 92 3.66 -6.94 -9.47
CA TYR A 92 2.69 -7.95 -9.87
C TYR A 92 2.47 -8.99 -8.75
N HIS A 93 1.21 -9.32 -8.46
CA HIS A 93 0.91 -10.30 -7.41
C HIS A 93 0.94 -11.74 -7.94
N ALA A 94 1.27 -12.69 -7.05
CA ALA A 94 1.33 -14.11 -7.40
C ALA A 94 -0.03 -14.74 -7.71
N ASP A 95 -1.14 -14.09 -7.35
CA ASP A 95 -2.52 -14.54 -7.56
C ASP A 95 -3.25 -13.75 -8.67
N MET A 96 -2.48 -13.21 -9.63
CA MET A 96 -3.00 -12.52 -10.81
C MET A 96 -2.77 -13.32 -12.09
N TYR A 97 -3.80 -13.36 -12.95
CA TYR A 97 -3.76 -13.91 -14.30
C TYR A 97 -3.57 -12.76 -15.29
N ALA A 98 -2.50 -12.81 -16.06
CA ALA A 98 -2.26 -11.86 -17.14
C ALA A 98 -3.21 -12.13 -18.31
N CYS A 99 -4.11 -11.21 -18.60
CA CYS A 99 -4.99 -11.30 -19.76
C CYS A 99 -4.24 -10.97 -21.07
N PRO A 100 -4.74 -11.40 -22.25
CA PRO A 100 -4.13 -11.05 -23.54
C PRO A 100 -3.98 -9.54 -23.71
N ASN A 101 -2.88 -9.12 -24.33
CA ASN A 101 -2.53 -7.72 -24.63
C ASN A 101 -2.23 -6.84 -23.39
N LEU A 102 -2.19 -7.39 -22.18
CA LEU A 102 -1.86 -6.62 -20.98
C LEU A 102 -0.58 -5.78 -21.16
N ASP A 103 0.49 -6.40 -21.67
CA ASP A 103 1.77 -5.74 -21.89
C ASP A 103 1.69 -4.63 -22.94
N ILE A 104 0.95 -4.86 -24.03
CA ILE A 104 0.75 -3.90 -25.12
C ILE A 104 0.02 -2.66 -24.58
N GLU A 105 -1.06 -2.87 -23.86
CA GLU A 105 -1.90 -1.77 -23.34
C GLU A 105 -1.19 -0.98 -22.23
N ILE A 106 -0.38 -1.63 -21.39
CA ILE A 106 0.48 -0.93 -20.41
C ILE A 106 1.55 -0.11 -21.14
N LEU A 107 2.30 -0.73 -22.07
CA LEU A 107 3.40 -0.07 -22.76
C LEU A 107 2.97 1.06 -23.69
N LYS A 108 1.72 1.05 -24.17
CA LYS A 108 1.11 2.10 -24.98
C LYS A 108 1.03 3.44 -24.25
N HIS A 109 0.82 3.41 -22.94
CA HIS A 109 0.63 4.60 -22.11
C HIS A 109 1.85 4.93 -21.23
N LEU A 110 2.85 4.01 -21.18
CA LEU A 110 4.01 4.15 -20.31
C LEU A 110 5.10 5.04 -20.94
N GLU A 111 5.39 6.13 -20.26
CA GLU A 111 6.47 7.09 -20.55
C GLU A 111 7.24 7.39 -19.24
N PRO A 112 8.47 7.93 -19.30
CA PRO A 112 9.15 8.44 -18.12
C PRO A 112 8.29 9.45 -17.36
N GLY A 113 8.27 9.36 -16.03
CA GLY A 113 7.41 10.19 -15.18
C GLY A 113 5.95 9.72 -15.08
N LYS A 114 5.62 8.55 -15.64
CA LYS A 114 4.28 7.95 -15.54
C LYS A 114 4.33 6.59 -14.86
N VAL A 115 3.30 6.31 -14.07
CA VAL A 115 3.00 4.99 -13.51
C VAL A 115 1.70 4.50 -14.14
N VAL A 116 1.74 3.34 -14.79
CA VAL A 116 0.57 2.81 -15.50
C VAL A 116 0.09 1.53 -14.85
N SER A 117 -1.13 1.53 -14.33
CA SER A 117 -1.78 0.36 -13.73
C SER A 117 -2.75 -0.32 -14.70
N ALA A 118 -2.90 -1.63 -14.53
CA ALA A 118 -3.93 -2.40 -15.21
C ALA A 118 -5.26 -2.33 -14.46
N THR A 119 -6.37 -2.50 -15.18
CA THR A 119 -7.67 -2.71 -14.55
C THR A 119 -7.82 -4.15 -14.10
N ARG A 120 -8.24 -4.34 -12.87
CA ARG A 120 -8.48 -5.64 -12.26
C ARG A 120 -9.91 -6.10 -12.55
N ILE A 121 -10.05 -7.36 -12.95
CA ILE A 121 -11.29 -8.11 -12.89
C ILE A 121 -11.21 -8.99 -11.64
N GLU A 122 -12.16 -8.88 -10.72
CA GLU A 122 -12.12 -9.57 -9.42
C GLU A 122 -13.44 -10.30 -9.14
N PRO A 123 -13.42 -11.47 -8.47
CA PRO A 123 -14.64 -12.03 -7.91
C PRO A 123 -15.21 -11.09 -6.84
N PRO A 124 -16.55 -11.09 -6.61
CA PRO A 124 -17.19 -10.13 -5.71
C PRO A 124 -16.95 -10.45 -4.22
N LEU A 125 -15.67 -10.51 -3.82
CA LEU A 125 -15.19 -10.73 -2.45
C LEU A 125 -15.02 -9.43 -1.67
N HIS A 126 -14.84 -8.34 -2.37
CA HIS A 126 -14.75 -6.98 -1.83
C HIS A 126 -15.92 -6.12 -2.34
N PRO A 127 -16.24 -5.03 -1.66
CA PRO A 127 -17.22 -4.07 -2.16
C PRO A 127 -16.91 -3.61 -3.58
N ASP A 128 -17.95 -3.29 -4.32
CA ASP A 128 -17.84 -2.68 -5.65
C ASP A 128 -17.14 -1.32 -5.57
N GLY A 129 -16.48 -0.96 -6.67
CA GLY A 129 -15.79 0.32 -6.82
C GLY A 129 -15.53 0.61 -8.29
N PRO A 130 -15.45 1.90 -8.67
CA PRO A 130 -15.25 2.30 -10.07
C PRO A 130 -13.87 1.95 -10.61
N GLU A 131 -12.92 1.62 -9.75
CA GLU A 131 -11.52 1.32 -10.10
C GLU A 131 -11.29 -0.11 -10.60
N LYS A 132 -12.31 -0.97 -10.59
CA LYS A 132 -12.21 -2.39 -10.97
C LYS A 132 -13.50 -2.88 -11.60
N ILE A 133 -13.46 -4.12 -12.09
CA ILE A 133 -14.61 -4.81 -12.66
C ILE A 133 -14.90 -6.04 -11.78
N LEU A 134 -16.09 -6.11 -11.20
CA LEU A 134 -16.51 -7.30 -10.44
C LEU A 134 -17.13 -8.31 -11.39
N HIS A 135 -16.48 -9.47 -11.56
CA HIS A 135 -17.01 -10.60 -12.29
C HIS A 135 -16.40 -11.91 -11.80
N ASP A 136 -17.22 -12.93 -11.59
CA ASP A 136 -16.79 -14.22 -11.04
C ASP A 136 -16.41 -15.21 -12.13
N PHE A 137 -15.10 -15.32 -12.41
CA PHE A 137 -14.55 -16.38 -13.26
C PHE A 137 -13.90 -17.50 -12.44
N GLY A 138 -14.14 -17.58 -11.15
CA GLY A 138 -13.59 -18.56 -10.22
C GLY A 138 -12.81 -17.90 -9.09
N ILE A 139 -12.85 -18.50 -7.91
CA ILE A 139 -12.10 -18.04 -6.73
C ILE A 139 -10.87 -18.90 -6.46
N GLU A 140 -10.69 -19.97 -7.22
CA GLU A 140 -9.54 -20.89 -7.14
C GLU A 140 -9.10 -21.31 -8.56
N PRO A 141 -7.80 -21.63 -8.78
CA PRO A 141 -7.32 -22.07 -10.09
C PRO A 141 -8.03 -23.29 -10.66
N GLU A 142 -8.53 -24.17 -9.78
CA GLU A 142 -9.19 -25.42 -10.16
C GLU A 142 -10.61 -25.20 -10.71
N GLU A 143 -11.27 -24.10 -10.37
CA GLU A 143 -12.61 -23.73 -10.88
C GLU A 143 -12.58 -22.58 -11.87
N PHE A 144 -11.37 -22.16 -12.28
CA PHE A 144 -11.17 -20.98 -13.11
C PHE A 144 -11.73 -21.16 -14.52
N LYS A 145 -12.60 -20.26 -14.91
CA LYS A 145 -13.31 -20.27 -16.20
C LYS A 145 -12.54 -19.47 -17.25
N GLU A 146 -11.38 -19.97 -17.64
CA GLU A 146 -10.45 -19.27 -18.52
C GLU A 146 -11.10 -18.82 -19.83
N ASN A 147 -11.85 -19.71 -20.51
CA ASN A 147 -12.45 -19.40 -21.82
C ASN A 147 -13.53 -18.30 -21.72
N GLU A 148 -14.29 -18.27 -20.61
CA GLU A 148 -15.26 -17.21 -20.36
C GLU A 148 -14.56 -15.88 -20.12
N LEU A 149 -13.48 -15.86 -19.31
CA LEU A 149 -12.65 -14.68 -19.09
C LEU A 149 -12.06 -14.16 -20.40
N LEU A 150 -11.47 -15.03 -21.23
CA LEU A 150 -10.84 -14.61 -22.49
C LEU A 150 -11.83 -13.97 -23.45
N LYS A 151 -13.06 -14.52 -23.53
CA LYS A 151 -14.13 -13.90 -24.30
C LYS A 151 -14.51 -12.53 -23.72
N PHE A 152 -14.71 -12.44 -22.42
CA PHE A 152 -15.05 -11.20 -21.73
C PHE A 152 -14.00 -10.10 -21.94
N VAL A 153 -12.72 -10.47 -21.90
CA VAL A 153 -11.58 -9.56 -22.16
C VAL A 153 -11.60 -9.07 -23.62
N ASP A 154 -11.81 -9.98 -24.60
CA ASP A 154 -11.91 -9.60 -26.02
C ASP A 154 -13.09 -8.65 -26.26
N ASP A 155 -14.24 -8.91 -25.63
CA ASP A 155 -15.42 -8.03 -25.72
C ASP A 155 -15.13 -6.62 -25.18
N ILE A 156 -14.44 -6.49 -24.03
CA ILE A 156 -14.00 -5.19 -23.48
C ILE A 156 -13.01 -4.49 -24.42
N GLN A 157 -11.96 -5.18 -24.83
CA GLN A 157 -10.90 -4.60 -25.67
C GLN A 157 -11.39 -4.14 -27.03
N THR A 158 -12.38 -4.82 -27.59
CA THR A 158 -12.94 -4.55 -28.93
C THR A 158 -14.24 -3.75 -28.90
N GLY A 159 -14.93 -3.66 -27.77
CA GLY A 159 -16.24 -3.01 -27.63
C GLY A 159 -17.38 -3.73 -28.37
N ARG A 160 -17.25 -5.04 -28.70
CA ARG A 160 -18.20 -5.76 -29.55
C ARG A 160 -19.59 -5.95 -28.97
N ASP A 161 -19.69 -6.23 -27.68
CA ASP A 161 -20.97 -6.50 -27.03
C ASP A 161 -21.67 -5.25 -26.48
N GLY A 162 -21.11 -4.04 -26.75
CA GLY A 162 -21.66 -2.77 -26.26
C GLY A 162 -21.58 -2.60 -24.74
N ILE A 163 -20.96 -3.55 -24.04
CA ILE A 163 -20.70 -3.46 -22.61
C ILE A 163 -19.40 -2.70 -22.43
N LEU A 164 -19.53 -1.47 -21.97
CA LEU A 164 -18.39 -0.59 -21.74
C LEU A 164 -18.27 -0.28 -20.23
N TYR A 165 -17.10 -0.54 -19.68
CA TYR A 165 -16.78 -0.29 -18.29
C TYR A 165 -16.07 1.04 -18.11
N GLY A 166 -16.41 1.78 -17.04
CA GLY A 166 -15.76 3.01 -16.65
C GLY A 166 -15.58 3.99 -17.83
N PRO A 167 -14.37 4.54 -18.03
CA PRO A 167 -14.08 5.53 -19.07
C PRO A 167 -14.30 5.03 -20.51
N LEU A 168 -14.29 3.71 -20.74
CA LEU A 168 -14.57 3.17 -22.09
C LEU A 168 -15.97 3.55 -22.59
N ALA A 169 -16.94 3.76 -21.70
CA ALA A 169 -18.27 4.27 -22.05
C ALA A 169 -18.24 5.70 -22.64
N LEU A 170 -17.16 6.43 -22.39
CA LEU A 170 -16.89 7.78 -22.91
C LEU A 170 -15.86 7.78 -24.04
N ASN A 171 -15.54 6.61 -24.63
CA ASN A 171 -14.46 6.43 -25.60
C ASN A 171 -13.06 6.83 -25.08
N GLN A 172 -12.84 6.72 -23.79
CA GLN A 172 -11.54 6.96 -23.14
C GLN A 172 -10.93 5.63 -22.72
N GLU A 173 -9.68 5.36 -23.08
CA GLU A 173 -9.00 4.10 -22.76
C GLU A 173 -8.31 4.13 -21.40
N THR A 174 -8.13 5.32 -20.84
CA THR A 174 -7.45 5.54 -19.56
C THR A 174 -8.24 6.48 -18.67
N SER A 175 -7.97 6.39 -17.37
CA SER A 175 -8.37 7.36 -16.36
C SER A 175 -7.18 7.64 -15.43
N GLU A 176 -7.29 8.64 -14.59
CA GLU A 176 -6.49 8.69 -13.36
C GLU A 176 -6.86 7.47 -12.50
N GLY A 177 -5.90 6.93 -11.79
CA GLY A 177 -6.09 5.78 -10.92
C GLY A 177 -4.82 4.98 -10.72
N ILE A 178 -4.68 4.36 -9.57
CA ILE A 178 -3.52 3.53 -9.25
C ILE A 178 -3.90 2.37 -8.32
N PHE A 179 -3.55 1.17 -8.73
CA PHE A 179 -3.50 -0.02 -7.88
C PHE A 179 -2.63 -1.09 -8.53
N ALA A 180 -2.16 -2.07 -7.77
CA ALA A 180 -1.43 -3.20 -8.35
C ALA A 180 -2.36 -4.03 -9.28
N PRO A 181 -1.86 -4.51 -10.45
CA PRO A 181 -0.49 -4.39 -10.91
C PRO A 181 -0.22 -3.05 -11.61
N TRP A 182 0.97 -2.51 -11.43
CA TRP A 182 1.38 -1.26 -12.07
C TRP A 182 2.82 -1.35 -12.57
N ALA A 183 3.09 -0.64 -13.66
CA ALA A 183 4.39 -0.58 -14.32
C ALA A 183 4.98 0.83 -14.28
N ILE A 184 6.30 0.89 -14.22
CA ILE A 184 7.09 2.11 -14.18
C ILE A 184 8.46 1.86 -14.83
N TYR A 185 9.15 2.92 -15.29
CA TYR A 185 10.55 2.80 -15.59
C TYR A 185 11.35 2.49 -14.32
N LYS A 186 12.27 1.53 -14.40
CA LYS A 186 13.12 1.13 -13.27
C LYS A 186 13.89 2.30 -12.67
N GLU A 187 14.40 3.20 -13.54
CA GLU A 187 15.11 4.40 -13.11
C GLU A 187 14.22 5.32 -12.26
N ASP A 188 12.96 5.51 -12.65
CA ASP A 188 11.98 6.31 -11.90
C ASP A 188 11.66 5.67 -10.53
N PHE A 189 11.48 4.33 -10.50
CA PHE A 189 11.28 3.61 -9.25
C PHE A 189 12.47 3.77 -8.28
N LEU A 190 13.69 3.68 -8.80
CA LEU A 190 14.90 3.85 -8.00
C LEU A 190 15.10 5.30 -7.56
N ALA A 191 14.74 6.28 -8.41
CA ALA A 191 14.83 7.71 -8.09
C ALA A 191 13.91 8.10 -6.92
N ILE A 192 12.72 7.48 -6.81
CA ILE A 192 11.81 7.67 -5.67
C ILE A 192 12.24 6.91 -4.42
N GLY A 193 13.28 6.06 -4.50
CA GLY A 193 13.84 5.28 -3.41
C GLY A 193 13.12 3.96 -3.13
N GLY A 194 12.28 3.48 -4.04
CA GLY A 194 11.52 2.24 -3.89
C GLY A 194 10.49 2.27 -2.76
N HIS A 195 10.12 1.11 -2.24
CA HIS A 195 9.23 1.00 -1.07
C HIS A 195 9.94 1.35 0.23
N ASP A 196 9.23 1.96 1.17
CA ASP A 196 9.79 2.28 2.49
C ASP A 196 9.79 1.02 3.39
N PRO A 197 10.98 0.54 3.83
CA PRO A 197 11.09 -0.62 4.71
C PRO A 197 10.41 -0.45 6.07
N LEU A 198 10.03 0.77 6.45
CA LEU A 198 9.23 1.07 7.63
C LEU A 198 7.93 0.24 7.70
N TYR A 199 7.40 -0.15 6.52
CA TYR A 199 6.16 -0.92 6.40
C TYR A 199 6.37 -2.43 6.26
N ALA A 200 7.61 -2.91 6.27
CA ALA A 200 7.87 -4.34 6.16
C ALA A 200 7.24 -5.11 7.35
N PRO A 201 6.70 -6.32 7.12
CA PRO A 201 6.68 -7.06 5.88
C PRO A 201 5.59 -6.65 4.88
N GLN A 202 4.56 -5.89 5.30
CA GLN A 202 3.44 -5.50 4.43
C GLN A 202 2.52 -4.46 5.08
N SER A 203 1.58 -3.91 4.29
CA SER A 203 0.53 -2.96 4.65
C SER A 203 1.00 -1.51 4.71
N LYS A 204 0.34 -0.63 3.97
CA LYS A 204 0.60 0.81 3.78
C LYS A 204 1.81 1.17 2.89
N GLU A 205 2.62 0.21 2.45
CA GLU A 205 3.72 0.44 1.50
C GLU A 205 3.24 1.00 0.18
N ASP A 206 2.12 0.49 -0.37
CA ASP A 206 1.50 0.99 -1.59
C ASP A 206 1.03 2.44 -1.43
N SER A 207 0.31 2.73 -0.34
CA SER A 207 -0.18 4.08 -0.07
C SER A 207 0.97 5.08 0.11
N ASP A 208 2.05 4.64 0.74
CA ASP A 208 3.25 5.47 0.92
C ASP A 208 3.93 5.79 -0.41
N ILE A 209 4.18 4.79 -1.25
CA ILE A 209 4.85 5.01 -2.53
C ILE A 209 3.98 5.81 -3.50
N PHE A 210 2.65 5.61 -3.48
CA PHE A 210 1.72 6.37 -4.31
C PHE A 210 1.67 7.85 -3.91
N ASN A 211 1.66 8.15 -2.60
CA ASN A 211 1.80 9.52 -2.11
C ASN A 211 3.10 10.16 -2.64
N ARG A 212 4.22 9.43 -2.57
CA ARG A 212 5.52 9.95 -3.04
C ARG A 212 5.56 10.15 -4.55
N PHE A 213 4.91 9.29 -5.34
CA PHE A 213 4.76 9.51 -6.78
C PHE A 213 4.02 10.82 -7.06
N VAL A 214 2.85 11.03 -6.44
CA VAL A 214 2.05 12.25 -6.62
C VAL A 214 2.83 13.51 -6.25
N LEU A 215 3.47 13.52 -5.07
CA LEU A 215 4.26 14.67 -4.61
C LEU A 215 5.47 14.97 -5.49
N ASN A 216 6.02 13.96 -6.17
CA ASN A 216 7.14 14.13 -7.11
C ASN A 216 6.67 14.39 -8.54
N GLY A 217 5.37 14.57 -8.78
CA GLY A 217 4.79 14.96 -10.05
C GLY A 217 4.65 13.82 -11.07
N TYR A 218 4.65 12.56 -10.63
CA TYR A 218 4.33 11.43 -11.50
C TYR A 218 2.85 11.42 -11.86
N GLU A 219 2.54 11.12 -13.13
CA GLU A 219 1.17 10.85 -13.56
C GLU A 219 0.80 9.39 -13.24
N LEU A 220 -0.30 9.19 -12.52
CA LEU A 220 -0.84 7.88 -12.17
C LEU A 220 -2.01 7.55 -13.10
N ILE A 221 -1.83 6.56 -13.98
CA ILE A 221 -2.76 6.23 -15.06
C ILE A 221 -3.23 4.80 -14.91
N GLN A 222 -4.53 4.58 -14.99
CA GLN A 222 -5.13 3.26 -15.12
C GLN A 222 -5.57 3.02 -16.57
N THR A 223 -5.11 1.93 -17.20
CA THR A 223 -5.60 1.52 -18.53
C THR A 223 -6.76 0.54 -18.39
N TRP A 224 -7.86 0.80 -19.10
CA TRP A 224 -9.08 -0.01 -19.07
C TRP A 224 -9.10 -1.16 -20.09
N LYS A 225 -8.07 -1.23 -20.93
CA LYS A 225 -7.85 -2.32 -21.88
C LYS A 225 -6.73 -3.27 -21.47
N GLY A 226 -5.82 -2.83 -20.59
CA GLY A 226 -4.82 -3.68 -19.96
C GLY A 226 -5.43 -4.37 -18.75
N LEU A 227 -5.79 -5.65 -18.88
CA LEU A 227 -6.63 -6.36 -17.91
C LEU A 227 -5.88 -7.49 -17.22
N VAL A 228 -6.18 -7.69 -15.94
CA VAL A 228 -5.78 -8.87 -15.17
C VAL A 228 -6.99 -9.47 -14.45
N TYR A 229 -7.02 -10.79 -14.29
CA TYR A 229 -7.94 -11.41 -13.34
C TYR A 229 -7.22 -11.65 -12.02
N HIS A 230 -7.72 -11.05 -10.96
CA HIS A 230 -7.11 -11.10 -9.63
C HIS A 230 -7.98 -11.92 -8.69
N MET A 231 -7.50 -13.09 -8.28
CA MET A 231 -8.26 -13.95 -7.35
C MET A 231 -8.42 -13.35 -5.98
N THR A 232 -7.61 -12.34 -5.67
CA THR A 232 -7.58 -11.57 -4.43
C THR A 232 -7.54 -12.44 -3.15
N CYS A 233 -7.06 -11.89 -2.03
CA CYS A 233 -7.12 -12.54 -0.73
C CYS A 233 -6.41 -13.92 -0.65
N ARG A 234 -5.30 -14.10 -1.37
CA ARG A 234 -4.50 -15.34 -1.38
C ARG A 234 -3.19 -15.22 -0.59
N GLY A 235 -3.11 -14.28 0.32
CA GLY A 235 -1.98 -14.10 1.22
C GLY A 235 -2.30 -14.48 2.66
N SER A 236 -1.41 -14.11 3.58
CA SER A 236 -1.54 -14.37 5.02
C SER A 236 -2.65 -13.58 5.74
N ARG A 237 -3.40 -12.75 5.01
CA ARG A 237 -4.44 -11.88 5.59
C ARG A 237 -5.65 -12.68 6.11
N PHE A 238 -6.01 -13.76 5.42
CA PHE A 238 -7.23 -14.50 5.71
C PHE A 238 -6.92 -15.91 6.24
N ALA A 239 -7.54 -16.29 7.36
CA ALA A 239 -7.34 -17.61 7.95
C ALA A 239 -7.96 -18.72 7.08
N ASP A 240 -9.20 -18.52 6.60
CA ASP A 240 -9.95 -19.52 5.85
C ASP A 240 -10.08 -19.21 4.35
N GLY A 241 -9.72 -17.99 3.93
CA GLY A 241 -9.77 -17.56 2.53
C GLY A 241 -11.18 -17.38 1.97
N ALA A 242 -11.27 -17.36 0.64
CA ALA A 242 -12.51 -17.23 -0.10
C ALA A 242 -13.27 -18.57 -0.15
N GLN A 243 -14.58 -18.51 0.00
CA GLN A 243 -15.48 -19.67 0.01
C GLN A 243 -16.73 -19.36 -0.80
N ARG A 244 -17.48 -20.43 -1.16
CA ARG A 244 -18.82 -20.32 -1.74
C ARG A 244 -19.86 -20.88 -0.77
N ASN A 245 -21.01 -20.20 -0.69
CA ASN A 245 -22.18 -20.75 -0.04
C ASN A 245 -22.90 -21.76 -0.98
N PRO A 246 -23.92 -22.50 -0.51
CA PRO A 246 -24.67 -23.45 -1.33
C PRO A 246 -25.33 -22.82 -2.57
N ASP A 247 -25.63 -21.52 -2.54
CA ASP A 247 -26.25 -20.76 -3.64
C ASP A 247 -25.21 -20.25 -4.63
N GLY A 248 -23.91 -20.57 -4.43
CA GLY A 248 -22.80 -20.19 -5.29
C GLY A 248 -22.24 -18.79 -5.06
N GLN A 249 -22.76 -18.02 -4.09
CA GLN A 249 -22.24 -16.69 -3.77
C GLN A 249 -20.88 -16.81 -3.07
N VAL A 250 -19.95 -15.93 -3.43
CA VAL A 250 -18.62 -15.88 -2.82
C VAL A 250 -18.61 -15.01 -1.57
N PHE A 251 -17.83 -15.42 -0.59
CA PHE A 251 -17.64 -14.67 0.66
C PHE A 251 -16.29 -14.98 1.30
N MET A 252 -15.86 -14.13 2.23
CA MET A 252 -14.66 -14.34 3.03
C MET A 252 -15.06 -14.80 4.43
N LYS A 253 -14.54 -15.94 4.85
CA LYS A 253 -14.67 -16.44 6.21
C LYS A 253 -13.40 -16.14 7.00
N ASN A 254 -13.54 -15.79 8.31
CA ASN A 254 -12.42 -15.41 9.17
C ASN A 254 -11.46 -14.43 8.45
N ARG A 255 -11.98 -13.25 8.22
CA ARG A 255 -11.44 -12.28 7.24
C ARG A 255 -9.99 -11.89 7.49
N GLU A 256 -9.54 -11.90 8.76
CA GLU A 256 -8.22 -11.39 9.11
C GLU A 256 -7.57 -12.27 10.19
N THR A 257 -6.29 -12.60 9.97
CA THR A 257 -5.48 -13.29 10.98
C THR A 257 -4.97 -12.30 12.03
N ASP A 258 -4.73 -12.79 13.26
CA ASP A 258 -4.16 -11.97 14.33
C ASP A 258 -2.79 -11.37 13.94
N GLU A 259 -1.97 -12.14 13.21
CA GLU A 259 -0.67 -11.67 12.72
C GLU A 259 -0.86 -10.48 11.75
N TRP A 260 -1.79 -10.61 10.81
CA TRP A 260 -2.08 -9.53 9.87
C TRP A 260 -2.63 -8.29 10.58
N LEU A 261 -3.55 -8.45 11.54
CA LEU A 261 -4.11 -7.34 12.32
C LEU A 261 -3.01 -6.58 13.07
N LYS A 262 -2.12 -7.29 13.77
CA LYS A 262 -0.97 -6.66 14.47
C LYS A 262 -0.08 -5.90 13.50
N GLN A 263 0.23 -6.50 12.36
CA GLN A 263 1.07 -5.87 11.33
C GLN A 263 0.38 -4.63 10.73
N ASN A 264 -0.92 -4.72 10.44
CA ASN A 264 -1.68 -3.59 9.90
C ASN A 264 -1.74 -2.42 10.89
N VAL A 265 -1.95 -2.69 12.19
CA VAL A 265 -1.91 -1.66 13.25
C VAL A 265 -0.53 -0.99 13.30
N ARG A 266 0.56 -1.78 13.30
CA ARG A 266 1.93 -1.27 13.29
C ARG A 266 2.17 -0.34 12.08
N SER A 267 1.86 -0.82 10.89
CA SER A 267 2.06 -0.05 9.65
C SER A 267 1.18 1.19 9.59
N THR A 268 -0.07 1.13 10.08
CA THR A 268 -0.96 2.28 10.19
C THR A 268 -0.38 3.36 11.13
N ARG A 269 0.11 2.98 12.30
CA ARG A 269 0.74 3.92 13.24
C ARG A 269 1.98 4.57 12.62
N ASN A 270 2.81 3.80 11.91
CA ASN A 270 3.99 4.32 11.22
C ASN A 270 3.61 5.25 10.06
N PHE A 271 2.53 4.96 9.34
CA PHE A 271 2.01 5.84 8.30
C PHE A 271 1.57 7.19 8.89
N ILE A 272 0.83 7.18 10.00
CA ILE A 272 0.41 8.40 10.69
C ILE A 272 1.63 9.20 11.18
N ARG A 273 2.62 8.55 11.81
CA ARG A 273 3.87 9.23 12.24
C ARG A 273 4.58 9.92 11.08
N LYS A 274 4.65 9.23 9.93
CA LYS A 274 5.31 9.75 8.73
C LYS A 274 4.50 10.86 8.07
N TRP A 275 3.22 10.63 7.81
CA TRP A 275 2.38 11.51 6.99
C TRP A 275 1.53 12.50 7.78
N GLY A 276 1.26 12.26 9.07
CA GLY A 276 0.41 13.08 9.92
C GLY A 276 -1.10 12.81 9.81
N HIS A 277 -1.48 11.90 8.92
CA HIS A 277 -2.88 11.55 8.67
C HIS A 277 -3.05 10.06 8.39
N MET A 278 -4.28 9.57 8.38
CA MET A 278 -4.60 8.22 7.89
C MET A 278 -4.45 8.16 6.37
N VAL A 279 -4.31 6.95 5.83
CA VAL A 279 -4.41 6.74 4.37
C VAL A 279 -5.73 7.30 3.86
N LYS A 280 -5.66 8.16 2.84
CA LYS A 280 -6.80 8.72 2.13
C LYS A 280 -6.61 8.54 0.63
N HIS A 281 -7.69 8.23 -0.06
CA HIS A 281 -7.73 8.15 -1.52
C HIS A 281 -9.15 8.43 -1.99
N ASP A 282 -9.31 8.80 -3.24
CA ASP A 282 -10.60 8.90 -3.90
C ASP A 282 -11.13 7.51 -4.31
N GLU A 283 -12.23 7.50 -5.05
CA GLU A 283 -12.86 6.27 -5.53
C GLU A 283 -12.05 5.52 -6.60
N MET A 284 -11.12 6.20 -7.28
CA MET A 284 -10.17 5.62 -8.24
C MET A 284 -8.83 5.24 -7.60
N MET A 285 -8.76 5.23 -6.27
CA MET A 285 -7.58 4.95 -5.45
C MET A 285 -6.46 5.99 -5.58
N MET A 286 -6.76 7.16 -6.18
CA MET A 286 -5.81 8.27 -6.25
C MET A 286 -5.54 8.83 -4.86
N PRO A 287 -4.26 9.00 -4.48
CA PRO A 287 -3.93 9.54 -3.17
C PRO A 287 -4.51 10.92 -2.90
N ILE A 288 -5.11 11.10 -1.74
CA ILE A 288 -5.43 12.40 -1.15
C ILE A 288 -4.42 12.63 -0.03
N ILE A 289 -3.59 13.67 -0.17
CA ILE A 289 -2.43 13.90 0.70
C ILE A 289 -2.64 15.24 1.43
N PRO A 290 -3.22 15.21 2.66
CA PRO A 290 -3.27 16.41 3.50
C PRO A 290 -1.88 16.95 3.82
N PRO A 291 -1.73 18.26 4.05
CA PRO A 291 -0.46 18.86 4.43
C PRO A 291 0.14 18.22 5.69
N LYS A 292 1.45 18.08 5.73
CA LYS A 292 2.18 17.62 6.91
C LYS A 292 2.70 18.81 7.70
N TYR A 293 2.07 19.13 8.83
CA TYR A 293 2.54 20.16 9.76
C TYR A 293 3.46 19.58 10.83
N ASN A 294 4.31 20.43 11.40
CA ASN A 294 5.11 20.11 12.58
C ASN A 294 4.27 20.38 13.85
N VAL A 295 3.57 19.35 14.32
CA VAL A 295 2.59 19.45 15.41
C VAL A 295 3.18 18.96 16.73
N GLY A 296 3.11 19.77 17.79
CA GLY A 296 3.41 19.40 19.16
C GLY A 296 2.14 19.25 19.99
N PHE A 297 1.99 18.14 20.72
CA PHE A 297 0.92 17.96 21.71
C PHE A 297 1.43 18.25 23.12
N VAL A 298 0.84 19.19 23.84
CA VAL A 298 1.08 19.45 25.26
C VAL A 298 -0.06 18.82 26.05
N VAL A 299 0.25 17.73 26.76
CA VAL A 299 -0.78 16.92 27.41
C VAL A 299 -0.73 17.04 28.94
N LYS A 300 -1.88 17.10 29.56
CA LYS A 300 -2.05 16.93 31.02
C LYS A 300 -3.04 15.81 31.33
N ASN A 301 -2.95 15.23 32.52
CA ASN A 301 -3.77 14.10 32.97
C ASN A 301 -3.70 12.88 32.01
N CYS A 302 -2.56 12.69 31.34
CA CYS A 302 -2.35 11.67 30.34
C CYS A 302 -1.93 10.32 30.97
N GLY A 303 -2.70 9.28 30.69
CA GLY A 303 -2.39 7.89 31.03
C GLY A 303 -1.73 7.16 29.87
N LEU A 304 -1.41 5.88 30.08
CA LEU A 304 -0.74 5.04 29.07
C LEU A 304 -1.58 4.88 27.79
N ASP A 305 -2.90 4.67 27.92
CA ASP A 305 -3.76 4.46 26.76
C ASP A 305 -3.94 5.73 25.95
N GLN A 306 -4.07 6.90 26.61
CA GLN A 306 -4.11 8.18 25.91
C GLN A 306 -2.77 8.49 25.22
N LEU A 307 -1.63 8.22 25.89
CA LEU A 307 -0.31 8.37 25.24
C LEU A 307 -0.19 7.50 24.00
N ARG A 308 -0.64 6.23 24.10
CA ARG A 308 -0.64 5.28 22.97
C ARG A 308 -1.51 5.77 21.81
N ALA A 309 -2.65 6.40 22.11
CA ALA A 309 -3.55 6.95 21.10
C ALA A 309 -3.00 8.21 20.43
N LEU A 310 -2.44 9.14 21.20
CA LEU A 310 -2.03 10.48 20.75
C LEU A 310 -0.68 10.48 20.04
N GLU A 311 0.28 9.69 20.51
CA GLU A 311 1.68 9.78 20.06
C GLU A 311 1.84 9.72 18.53
N PRO A 312 1.18 8.87 17.75
CA PRO A 312 1.42 8.83 16.29
C PRO A 312 1.04 10.12 15.55
N TRP A 313 0.12 10.92 16.10
CA TRP A 313 -0.50 12.06 15.47
C TRP A 313 0.26 13.39 15.60
N CYS A 314 1.36 13.39 16.30
CA CYS A 314 2.18 14.59 16.51
C CYS A 314 3.63 14.34 16.11
N SER A 315 4.40 15.41 15.93
CA SER A 315 5.86 15.35 15.79
C SER A 315 6.52 15.16 17.14
N ASP A 316 6.01 15.86 18.16
CA ASP A 316 6.49 15.81 19.53
C ASP A 316 5.33 15.81 20.53
N ILE A 317 5.51 15.16 21.68
CA ILE A 317 4.54 15.16 22.76
C ILE A 317 5.19 15.56 24.08
N TYR A 318 4.60 16.55 24.75
CA TYR A 318 5.09 17.17 25.98
C TYR A 318 4.12 16.87 27.10
N GLY A 319 4.59 16.33 28.20
CA GLY A 319 3.75 16.01 29.34
C GLY A 319 4.47 15.91 30.65
N ASP A 320 3.71 15.92 31.74
CA ASP A 320 4.23 15.68 33.09
C ASP A 320 4.36 14.17 33.35
N TRP A 321 5.54 13.65 33.10
CA TRP A 321 5.87 12.22 33.21
C TRP A 321 6.55 11.88 34.54
N VAL A 322 6.32 12.67 35.61
CA VAL A 322 6.91 12.49 36.92
C VAL A 322 6.15 11.43 37.74
N GLY A 323 6.89 10.67 38.57
CA GLY A 323 6.33 9.64 39.45
C GLY A 323 5.74 8.45 38.67
N HIS A 324 4.51 8.05 38.98
CA HIS A 324 3.83 6.92 38.28
C HIS A 324 3.64 7.14 36.79
N LYS A 325 3.54 8.39 36.33
CA LYS A 325 3.41 8.73 34.90
C LYS A 325 4.72 8.48 34.15
N GLY A 326 5.89 8.70 34.77
CA GLY A 326 7.18 8.34 34.16
C GLY A 326 7.33 6.84 33.91
N PHE A 327 6.75 6.00 34.74
CA PHE A 327 6.68 4.56 34.50
C PHE A 327 5.86 4.23 33.24
N HIS A 328 4.76 4.93 33.00
CA HIS A 328 3.93 4.73 31.81
C HIS A 328 4.67 5.09 30.52
N VAL A 329 5.47 6.16 30.50
CA VAL A 329 6.28 6.56 29.34
C VAL A 329 7.35 5.52 29.02
N ASN A 330 8.12 5.09 30.03
CA ASN A 330 9.15 4.09 29.83
C ASN A 330 8.58 2.77 29.32
N LYS A 331 7.46 2.33 29.91
CA LYS A 331 6.74 1.13 29.45
C LYS A 331 6.28 1.28 28.00
N TYR A 332 5.72 2.44 27.64
CA TYR A 332 5.29 2.71 26.27
C TYR A 332 6.45 2.66 25.28
N ILE A 333 7.57 3.32 25.59
CA ILE A 333 8.77 3.31 24.75
C ILE A 333 9.31 1.89 24.60
N GLU A 334 9.39 1.12 25.68
CA GLU A 334 9.87 -0.26 25.66
C GLU A 334 9.00 -1.16 24.76
N GLU A 335 7.67 -1.01 24.82
CA GLU A 335 6.72 -1.80 24.04
C GLU A 335 6.65 -1.36 22.56
N GLU A 336 6.73 -0.06 22.28
CA GLU A 336 6.45 0.49 20.96
C GLU A 336 7.71 0.73 20.11
N GLN A 337 8.86 1.07 20.71
CA GLN A 337 10.09 1.36 19.97
C GLN A 337 10.51 0.22 19.00
N PRO A 338 10.33 -1.08 19.33
CA PRO A 338 10.63 -2.16 18.39
C PRO A 338 9.75 -2.17 17.13
N ASN A 339 8.66 -1.42 17.13
CA ASN A 339 7.67 -1.36 16.05
C ASN A 339 7.86 -0.19 15.09
N THR A 340 8.85 0.69 15.35
CA THR A 340 9.03 1.93 14.59
C THR A 340 10.48 2.38 14.54
N ASP A 341 10.88 2.99 13.40
CA ASP A 341 12.19 3.64 13.24
C ASP A 341 12.21 5.07 13.80
N PHE A 342 11.05 5.62 14.16
CA PHE A 342 10.98 6.91 14.84
C PHE A 342 11.49 6.79 16.28
N SER A 343 12.42 7.68 16.69
CA SER A 343 12.97 7.68 18.03
C SER A 343 11.97 8.22 19.05
N LEU A 344 11.24 7.33 19.72
CA LEU A 344 10.23 7.72 20.70
C LEU A 344 10.82 8.46 21.90
N SER A 345 12.05 8.13 22.31
CA SER A 345 12.74 8.81 23.39
C SER A 345 13.12 10.27 23.05
N LYS A 346 13.23 10.61 21.75
CA LYS A 346 13.45 12.00 21.33
C LYS A 346 12.14 12.75 21.14
N LYS A 347 11.06 12.04 20.82
CA LYS A 347 9.73 12.58 20.55
C LYS A 347 8.92 12.90 21.82
N ILE A 348 9.17 12.16 22.92
CA ILE A 348 8.41 12.30 24.17
C ILE A 348 9.21 13.14 25.15
N HIS A 349 8.76 14.38 25.38
CA HIS A 349 9.43 15.38 26.19
C HIS A 349 8.78 15.55 27.56
N THR A 350 9.58 16.02 28.55
CA THR A 350 9.03 16.41 29.87
C THR A 350 8.23 17.71 29.74
N GLN A 351 7.33 17.95 30.69
CA GLN A 351 6.49 19.15 30.72
C GLN A 351 7.30 20.47 30.80
N HIS A 352 8.54 20.42 31.31
CA HIS A 352 9.41 21.60 31.45
C HIS A 352 10.06 22.02 30.11
N SER A 353 9.95 21.22 29.06
CA SER A 353 10.42 21.60 27.73
C SER A 353 9.43 22.53 27.06
N GLU A 354 9.88 23.68 26.58
CA GLU A 354 9.02 24.55 25.75
C GLU A 354 8.79 23.89 24.40
N PRO A 355 7.52 23.86 23.91
CA PRO A 355 7.23 23.31 22.61
C PRO A 355 7.89 24.12 21.48
N ILE A 356 8.68 23.43 20.65
CA ILE A 356 9.40 24.02 19.51
C ILE A 356 8.63 23.91 18.20
N ASN A 357 7.48 23.26 18.22
CA ASN A 357 6.67 22.97 17.04
C ASN A 357 5.96 24.21 16.50
N ASP A 358 5.66 24.21 15.21
CA ASP A 358 4.99 25.28 14.49
C ASP A 358 3.51 25.38 14.90
N VAL A 359 2.90 24.23 15.17
CA VAL A 359 1.55 24.11 15.70
C VAL A 359 1.59 23.40 17.05
N VAL A 360 1.01 23.99 18.09
CA VAL A 360 0.97 23.42 19.42
C VAL A 360 -0.48 23.24 19.88
N VAL A 361 -0.85 22.01 20.22
CA VAL A 361 -2.20 21.66 20.70
C VAL A 361 -2.13 21.32 22.19
N TYR A 362 -2.90 22.04 23.01
CA TYR A 362 -3.00 21.80 24.46
C TYR A 362 -4.18 20.87 24.73
N ILE A 363 -3.92 19.72 25.36
CA ILE A 363 -4.89 18.63 25.54
C ILE A 363 -4.99 18.25 27.03
N ASP A 364 -6.20 18.38 27.58
CA ASP A 364 -6.53 17.74 28.86
C ASP A 364 -7.08 16.34 28.59
N CYS A 365 -6.27 15.30 28.79
CA CYS A 365 -6.65 13.92 28.52
C CYS A 365 -7.81 13.41 29.38
N SER A 366 -8.17 14.09 30.49
CA SER A 366 -9.37 13.77 31.27
C SER A 366 -10.67 14.10 30.54
N LYS A 367 -10.60 15.00 29.54
CA LYS A 367 -11.73 15.43 28.70
C LYS A 367 -11.73 14.74 27.32
N LEU A 368 -10.68 13.94 27.01
CA LEU A 368 -10.55 13.27 25.73
C LEU A 368 -11.65 12.22 25.56
N ASN A 369 -12.33 12.27 24.43
CA ASN A 369 -13.38 11.34 24.03
C ASN A 369 -13.28 11.03 22.51
N ASN A 370 -14.10 10.12 22.01
CA ASN A 370 -14.01 9.71 20.60
C ASN A 370 -14.27 10.86 19.63
N ASN A 371 -15.18 11.79 19.94
CA ASN A 371 -15.55 12.87 19.03
C ASN A 371 -14.41 13.89 18.89
N ASN A 372 -13.87 14.38 20.02
CA ASN A 372 -12.78 15.34 19.96
C ASN A 372 -11.44 14.70 19.54
N PHE A 373 -11.20 13.42 19.84
CA PHE A 373 -10.07 12.70 19.26
C PHE A 373 -10.16 12.65 17.72
N GLN A 374 -11.35 12.48 17.15
CA GLN A 374 -11.52 12.50 15.70
C GLN A 374 -11.12 13.86 15.10
N MET A 375 -11.35 14.98 15.78
CA MET A 375 -10.89 16.31 15.34
C MET A 375 -9.35 16.39 15.28
N LEU A 376 -8.65 15.77 16.25
CA LEU A 376 -7.18 15.68 16.20
C LEU A 376 -6.70 14.86 14.99
N THR A 377 -7.43 13.85 14.57
CA THR A 377 -7.08 13.06 13.38
C THR A 377 -7.32 13.79 12.06
N GLN A 378 -8.06 14.90 12.09
CA GLN A 378 -8.37 15.79 10.96
C GLN A 378 -7.67 17.14 11.08
N LEU A 379 -6.72 17.27 12.02
CA LEU A 379 -6.08 18.56 12.32
C LEU A 379 -5.40 19.17 11.08
N SER A 380 -4.79 18.36 10.23
CA SER A 380 -4.12 18.84 9.01
C SER A 380 -5.09 19.56 8.07
N GLU A 381 -6.27 18.98 7.85
CA GLU A 381 -7.30 19.59 7.01
C GLU A 381 -7.92 20.85 7.66
N ILE A 382 -8.12 20.81 8.97
CA ILE A 382 -8.62 21.97 9.73
C ILE A 382 -7.64 23.13 9.61
N LEU A 383 -6.33 22.88 9.73
CA LEU A 383 -5.30 23.90 9.59
C LEU A 383 -5.20 24.45 8.16
N GLU A 384 -5.33 23.57 7.15
CA GLU A 384 -5.35 23.96 5.75
C GLU A 384 -6.53 24.89 5.42
N GLU A 385 -7.73 24.59 5.96
CA GLU A 385 -8.92 25.39 5.75
C GLU A 385 -8.90 26.73 6.51
N GLN A 386 -8.35 26.76 7.72
CA GLN A 386 -8.35 27.96 8.57
C GLN A 386 -7.22 28.93 8.21
N GLY A 387 -6.04 28.44 7.87
CA GLY A 387 -4.92 29.21 7.30
C GLY A 387 -4.41 30.42 8.07
N GLU A 388 -4.70 30.56 9.38
CA GLU A 388 -4.37 31.74 10.18
C GLU A 388 -3.39 31.40 11.31
N ILE A 389 -2.35 32.25 11.45
CA ILE A 389 -1.44 32.25 12.61
C ILE A 389 -2.17 32.85 13.80
N GLY A 390 -2.04 32.24 14.98
CA GLY A 390 -2.67 32.69 16.20
C GLY A 390 -3.19 31.55 17.06
N GLU A 391 -4.04 31.88 18.01
CA GLU A 391 -4.66 30.92 18.92
C GLU A 391 -6.16 30.79 18.66
N PHE A 392 -6.64 29.56 18.61
CA PHE A 392 -8.07 29.28 18.48
C PHE A 392 -8.46 28.04 19.30
N GLU A 393 -9.75 27.92 19.59
CA GLU A 393 -10.32 26.78 20.29
C GLU A 393 -10.85 25.75 19.29
N LEU A 394 -10.47 24.48 19.49
CA LEU A 394 -10.97 23.33 18.75
C LEU A 394 -11.61 22.37 19.74
N ASP A 395 -12.92 22.50 19.98
CA ASP A 395 -13.67 21.83 21.05
C ASP A 395 -13.02 22.09 22.42
N GLU A 396 -12.52 21.06 23.09
CA GLU A 396 -11.83 21.14 24.40
C GLU A 396 -10.31 21.38 24.28
N PHE A 397 -9.81 21.67 23.06
CA PHE A 397 -8.39 21.90 22.79
C PHE A 397 -8.14 23.36 22.46
N THR A 398 -7.04 23.89 23.00
CA THR A 398 -6.49 25.17 22.54
C THR A 398 -5.40 24.89 21.54
N VAL A 399 -5.50 25.44 20.35
CA VAL A 399 -4.53 25.30 19.26
C VAL A 399 -3.80 26.63 19.08
N ASN A 400 -2.47 26.61 19.16
CA ASN A 400 -1.63 27.77 18.92
C ASN A 400 -0.79 27.52 17.66
N VAL A 401 -1.07 28.29 16.62
CA VAL A 401 -0.37 28.23 15.33
C VAL A 401 0.67 29.34 15.28
N LYS A 402 1.93 28.97 15.28
CA LYS A 402 3.08 29.89 15.17
C LYS A 402 3.53 30.04 13.73
N ASP A 403 3.42 28.96 12.96
CA ASP A 403 3.76 28.88 11.54
C ASP A 403 2.88 27.83 10.84
N LEU A 404 2.69 27.98 9.53
CA LEU A 404 1.93 27.05 8.66
C LEU A 404 2.81 26.42 7.59
N ASP A 405 4.12 26.36 7.80
CA ASP A 405 5.02 25.60 6.95
C ASP A 405 4.66 24.12 6.91
N THR A 406 4.72 23.53 5.71
CA THR A 406 4.37 22.14 5.47
C THR A 406 5.59 21.31 5.06
N TYR A 407 5.59 20.05 5.43
CA TYR A 407 6.77 19.17 5.33
C TYR A 407 6.54 17.90 4.52
N GLU A 408 5.36 17.70 3.89
CA GLU A 408 5.07 16.50 3.11
C GLU A 408 6.06 16.29 1.96
N LYS A 409 6.54 17.37 1.33
CA LYS A 409 7.53 17.28 0.26
C LYS A 409 8.90 16.75 0.69
N THR A 410 9.21 16.80 1.98
CA THR A 410 10.44 16.22 2.53
C THR A 410 10.40 14.68 2.59
N LEU A 411 9.21 14.10 2.37
CA LEU A 411 8.94 12.66 2.44
C LEU A 411 8.99 11.96 1.08
N ILE A 412 9.29 12.70 0.00
CA ILE A 412 9.25 12.18 -1.39
C ILE A 412 10.21 11.01 -1.59
N ILE A 413 11.42 11.07 -1.04
CA ILE A 413 12.46 10.04 -1.19
C ILE A 413 12.59 9.27 0.12
N CYS A 414 12.48 7.94 0.05
CA CYS A 414 12.81 7.09 1.20
C CYS A 414 14.26 7.29 1.61
N LYS A 415 14.51 7.25 2.90
CA LYS A 415 15.88 7.23 3.41
C LYS A 415 16.62 6.06 2.76
N THR A 416 17.70 6.37 2.07
CA THR A 416 18.60 5.37 1.50
C THR A 416 18.91 4.29 2.53
N LYS A 417 18.72 3.04 2.12
CA LYS A 417 19.02 1.84 2.90
C LYS A 417 20.46 1.80 3.37
#